data_903c008a5882234245257184c7515272
#
_entry.id   903c008a5882234245257184c7515272
#
_cell.length_a   1.000
_cell.length_b   1.000
_cell.length_c   1.000
_cell.angle_alpha   90.00
_cell.angle_beta   90.00
_cell.angle_gamma   90.00
#
_symmetry.space_group_name_H-M   'P 1'
#
loop_
_entity.id
_entity.type
_entity.pdbx_description
1 polymer ?
#
loop_
_entity_poly.entity_id
_entity_poly.type
_entity_poly.pdbx_seq_one_letter_code
_entity_poly.pdbx_strand_id
1 'polypeptide(L)'
;MTDDCAPETPEAPHLAALPDFDLLNQHGESVRRSDLLGAPAFVVFYPHAFTPVCAGELDQLADAAPALGIRILAVSTDPQPTLAAWHVQQPRPFDLLADYWPHGGFAQACDAFDDVTGAARRVSLAVDASGAVRARIETASGQARPLGWYEEWARRL
;
A
#
# COMPACT_ATOMS: atom_id res chain seq x y z
N MET A 1 34.72 -5.16 13.58
CA MET A 1 33.63 -4.37 13.00
C MET A 1 32.45 -5.28 12.88
N THR A 2 31.61 -5.24 13.87
CA THR A 2 30.36 -5.96 13.86
C THR A 2 29.33 -5.02 13.23
N ASP A 3 28.88 -5.35 12.03
CA ASP A 3 27.64 -4.80 11.51
C ASP A 3 26.52 -5.24 12.44
N ASP A 4 26.20 -4.36 13.37
CA ASP A 4 25.07 -4.53 14.25
C ASP A 4 23.79 -4.21 13.42
N CYS A 5 23.41 -5.13 12.53
CA CYS A 5 22.05 -5.18 12.05
C CYS A 5 21.20 -5.67 13.20
N ALA A 6 20.97 -4.78 14.18
CA ALA A 6 19.88 -4.97 15.11
C ALA A 6 18.60 -5.10 14.28
N PRO A 7 17.74 -6.12 14.52
CA PRO A 7 16.43 -6.14 13.93
C PRO A 7 15.76 -4.83 14.32
N GLU A 8 15.43 -4.02 13.31
CA GLU A 8 14.68 -2.81 13.54
C GLU A 8 13.42 -3.22 14.30
N THR A 9 13.36 -2.80 15.55
CA THR A 9 12.13 -2.87 16.32
C THR A 9 11.07 -2.20 15.46
N PRO A 10 9.93 -2.85 15.17
CA PRO A 10 8.89 -2.20 14.40
C PRO A 10 8.58 -0.89 15.09
N GLU A 11 8.98 0.20 14.43
CA GLU A 11 8.73 1.55 14.91
C GLU A 11 7.21 1.67 15.09
N ALA A 12 6.80 2.09 16.26
CA ALA A 12 5.38 2.35 16.50
C ALA A 12 4.90 3.31 15.40
N PRO A 13 3.77 3.03 14.73
CA PRO A 13 3.34 3.85 13.61
C PRO A 13 3.20 5.30 14.08
N HIS A 14 3.90 6.23 13.40
CA HIS A 14 3.77 7.66 13.64
C HIS A 14 2.33 8.15 13.41
N LEU A 15 1.52 7.31 12.81
CA LEU A 15 0.16 7.56 12.40
C LEU A 15 -0.77 6.64 13.19
N ALA A 16 -1.58 7.22 14.09
CA ALA A 16 -2.51 6.46 14.92
C ALA A 16 -3.73 5.95 14.14
N ALA A 17 -4.21 6.74 13.17
CA ALA A 17 -5.38 6.43 12.36
C ALA A 17 -5.11 6.74 10.89
N LEU A 18 -5.73 5.96 10.01
CA LEU A 18 -5.67 6.21 8.57
C LEU A 18 -6.30 7.57 8.26
N PRO A 19 -5.58 8.49 7.57
CA PRO A 19 -6.14 9.76 7.14
C PRO A 19 -7.32 9.57 6.19
N ASP A 20 -8.19 10.56 6.11
CA ASP A 20 -9.28 10.56 5.16
C ASP A 20 -8.74 10.62 3.72
N PHE A 21 -9.40 9.94 2.80
CA PHE A 21 -9.07 9.95 1.38
C PHE A 21 -10.31 9.67 0.52
N ASP A 22 -10.25 10.13 -0.72
CA ASP A 22 -11.20 9.82 -1.78
C ASP A 22 -10.40 9.72 -3.08
N LEU A 23 -10.15 8.50 -3.54
CA LEU A 23 -9.29 8.22 -4.70
C LEU A 23 -10.03 7.32 -5.70
N LEU A 24 -9.74 7.51 -6.99
CA LEU A 24 -10.27 6.65 -8.04
C LEU A 24 -9.46 5.36 -8.14
N ASN A 25 -10.16 4.24 -8.30
CA ASN A 25 -9.52 2.96 -8.62
C ASN A 25 -9.30 2.81 -10.13
N GLN A 26 -8.76 1.66 -10.57
CA GLN A 26 -8.50 1.35 -11.98
C GLN A 26 -9.76 1.33 -12.85
N HIS A 27 -10.93 1.22 -12.27
CA HIS A 27 -12.21 1.24 -12.97
C HIS A 27 -12.86 2.63 -13.03
N GLY A 28 -12.20 3.65 -12.46
CA GLY A 28 -12.74 5.00 -12.34
C GLY A 28 -13.77 5.16 -11.24
N GLU A 29 -13.86 4.22 -10.32
CA GLU A 29 -14.77 4.25 -9.17
C GLU A 29 -14.10 4.92 -7.96
N SER A 30 -14.86 5.73 -7.23
CA SER A 30 -14.38 6.38 -6.01
C SER A 30 -14.26 5.38 -4.87
N VAL A 31 -13.09 5.35 -4.24
CA VAL A 31 -12.86 4.57 -3.01
C VAL A 31 -12.48 5.55 -1.91
N ARG A 32 -13.19 5.47 -0.80
CA ARG A 32 -13.06 6.38 0.34
C ARG A 32 -12.64 5.63 1.60
N ARG A 33 -12.10 6.38 2.56
CA ARG A 33 -11.80 5.81 3.87
C ARG A 33 -13.03 5.16 4.51
N SER A 34 -14.20 5.77 4.38
CA SER A 34 -15.45 5.22 4.93
C SER A 34 -15.82 3.84 4.37
N ASP A 35 -15.37 3.51 3.16
CA ASP A 35 -15.60 2.19 2.56
C ASP A 35 -14.77 1.08 3.22
N LEU A 36 -13.72 1.44 3.95
CA LEU A 36 -12.85 0.50 4.66
C LEU A 36 -13.34 0.16 6.07
N LEU A 37 -14.14 1.03 6.68
CA LEU A 37 -14.56 0.85 8.06
C LEU A 37 -15.45 -0.39 8.20
N GLY A 38 -15.22 -1.14 9.28
CA GLY A 38 -15.97 -2.38 9.55
C GLY A 38 -15.21 -3.65 9.20
N ALA A 39 -14.11 -3.57 8.47
CA ALA A 39 -13.23 -4.70 8.17
C ALA A 39 -11.78 -4.25 8.07
N PRO A 40 -10.81 -5.11 8.41
CA PRO A 40 -9.40 -4.76 8.28
C PRO A 40 -8.97 -4.63 6.82
N ALA A 41 -7.88 -3.87 6.60
CA ALA A 41 -7.30 -3.65 5.28
C ALA A 41 -5.78 -3.47 5.35
N PHE A 42 -5.10 -3.81 4.25
CA PHE A 42 -3.74 -3.38 4.00
C PHE A 42 -3.75 -2.22 3.00
N VAL A 43 -3.05 -1.15 3.32
CA VAL A 43 -2.78 -0.05 2.39
C VAL A 43 -1.33 -0.18 1.94
N VAL A 44 -1.12 -0.42 0.66
CA VAL A 44 0.16 -0.79 0.07
C VAL A 44 0.59 0.30 -0.90
N PHE A 45 1.46 1.20 -0.45
CA PHE A 45 2.04 2.23 -1.31
C PHE A 45 3.17 1.62 -2.13
N TYR A 46 3.25 1.99 -3.41
CA TYR A 46 4.33 1.58 -4.31
C TYR A 46 4.70 2.72 -5.25
N PRO A 47 5.97 2.81 -5.73
CA PRO A 47 6.42 3.96 -6.51
C PRO A 47 5.71 4.17 -7.84
N HIS A 48 5.71 3.18 -8.72
CA HIS A 48 5.19 3.33 -10.08
C HIS A 48 4.62 2.03 -10.65
N ALA A 49 3.47 2.15 -11.32
CA ALA A 49 2.96 1.10 -12.21
C ALA A 49 3.96 0.78 -13.33
N PHE A 50 3.86 -0.41 -13.91
CA PHE A 50 4.69 -0.89 -15.03
C PHE A 50 6.19 -1.03 -14.72
N THR A 51 6.60 -1.01 -13.46
CA THR A 51 7.99 -1.25 -13.06
C THR A 51 8.18 -2.68 -12.55
N PRO A 52 9.34 -3.33 -12.80
CA PRO A 52 9.52 -4.76 -12.50
C PRO A 52 9.34 -5.13 -11.03
N VAL A 53 9.92 -4.36 -10.10
CA VAL A 53 9.83 -4.65 -8.65
C VAL A 53 8.41 -4.48 -8.15
N CYS A 54 7.73 -3.40 -8.56
CA CYS A 54 6.33 -3.17 -8.17
C CYS A 54 5.41 -4.24 -8.75
N ALA A 55 5.59 -4.60 -10.03
CA ALA A 55 4.80 -5.65 -10.68
C ALA A 55 4.96 -7.00 -9.97
N GLY A 56 6.18 -7.42 -9.71
CA GLY A 56 6.47 -8.69 -9.03
C GLY A 56 5.92 -8.74 -7.61
N GLU A 57 6.03 -7.64 -6.87
CA GLU A 57 5.51 -7.54 -5.51
C GLU A 57 3.98 -7.61 -5.48
N LEU A 58 3.30 -6.86 -6.35
CA LEU A 58 1.84 -6.88 -6.41
C LEU A 58 1.30 -8.20 -6.95
N ASP A 59 2.01 -8.88 -7.85
CA ASP A 59 1.65 -10.21 -8.31
C ASP A 59 1.74 -11.24 -7.18
N GLN A 60 2.77 -11.16 -6.35
CA GLN A 60 2.92 -12.01 -5.17
C GLN A 60 1.77 -11.77 -4.17
N LEU A 61 1.40 -10.52 -3.93
CA LEU A 61 0.25 -10.19 -3.09
C LEU A 61 -1.08 -10.67 -3.71
N ALA A 62 -1.23 -10.57 -5.01
CA ALA A 62 -2.42 -11.06 -5.72
C ALA A 62 -2.59 -12.57 -5.53
N ASP A 63 -1.51 -13.33 -5.63
CA ASP A 63 -1.52 -14.78 -5.41
C ASP A 63 -1.86 -15.13 -3.95
N ALA A 64 -1.40 -14.34 -3.01
CA ALA A 64 -1.64 -14.54 -1.58
C ALA A 64 -2.99 -14.00 -1.09
N ALA A 65 -3.62 -13.08 -1.80
CA ALA A 65 -4.81 -12.36 -1.36
C ALA A 65 -5.97 -13.27 -0.88
N PRO A 66 -6.31 -14.38 -1.58
CA PRO A 66 -7.37 -15.26 -1.11
C PRO A 66 -7.08 -15.87 0.27
N ALA A 67 -5.85 -16.28 0.52
CA ALA A 67 -5.43 -16.87 1.79
C ALA A 67 -5.32 -15.83 2.91
N LEU A 68 -4.94 -14.60 2.60
CA LEU A 68 -4.87 -13.51 3.58
C LEU A 68 -6.27 -13.13 4.09
N GLY A 69 -7.29 -13.14 3.23
CA GLY A 69 -8.65 -12.80 3.59
C GLY A 69 -8.85 -11.36 4.05
N ILE A 70 -7.91 -10.48 3.75
CA ILE A 70 -7.89 -9.07 4.13
C ILE A 70 -7.93 -8.23 2.85
N ARG A 71 -8.74 -7.17 2.84
CA ARG A 71 -8.80 -6.23 1.73
C ARG A 71 -7.44 -5.55 1.51
N ILE A 72 -7.01 -5.48 0.25
CA ILE A 72 -5.78 -4.81 -0.16
C ILE A 72 -6.12 -3.61 -1.02
N LEU A 73 -5.51 -2.47 -0.69
CA LEU A 73 -5.55 -1.25 -1.49
C LEU A 73 -4.12 -0.92 -1.89
N ALA A 74 -3.80 -0.99 -3.17
CA ALA A 74 -2.50 -0.61 -3.69
C ALA A 74 -2.55 0.83 -4.20
N VAL A 75 -1.66 1.69 -3.72
CA VAL A 75 -1.70 3.14 -3.95
C VAL A 75 -0.40 3.61 -4.59
N SER A 76 -0.52 4.31 -5.70
CA SER A 76 0.60 5.01 -6.34
C SER A 76 0.19 6.42 -6.77
N THR A 77 1.16 7.23 -7.17
CA THR A 77 0.90 8.58 -7.70
C THR A 77 0.57 8.57 -9.20
N ASP A 78 0.39 7.39 -9.80
CA ASP A 78 0.00 7.27 -11.19
C ASP A 78 -1.44 7.75 -11.42
N PRO A 79 -1.73 8.33 -12.60
CA PRO A 79 -3.10 8.71 -12.93
C PRO A 79 -3.99 7.49 -13.21
N GLN A 80 -5.28 7.64 -13.02
CA GLN A 80 -6.27 6.57 -13.20
C GLN A 80 -6.19 5.87 -14.56
N PRO A 81 -6.04 6.54 -15.71
CA PRO A 81 -5.92 5.85 -16.99
C PRO A 81 -4.70 4.92 -17.08
N THR A 82 -3.60 5.27 -16.43
CA THR A 82 -2.40 4.42 -16.34
C THR A 82 -2.70 3.13 -15.57
N LEU A 83 -3.39 3.26 -14.44
CA LEU A 83 -3.78 2.09 -13.63
C LEU A 83 -4.79 1.21 -14.35
N ALA A 84 -5.72 1.80 -15.10
CA ALA A 84 -6.66 1.07 -15.94
C ALA A 84 -5.94 0.22 -17.01
N ALA A 85 -4.96 0.81 -17.69
CA ALA A 85 -4.14 0.12 -18.69
C ALA A 85 -3.33 -1.02 -18.06
N TRP A 86 -2.76 -0.79 -16.89
CA TRP A 86 -1.98 -1.82 -16.19
C TRP A 86 -2.85 -2.99 -15.75
N HIS A 87 -4.06 -2.72 -15.28
CA HIS A 87 -5.03 -3.74 -14.89
C HIS A 87 -5.47 -4.60 -16.07
N VAL A 88 -5.61 -4.01 -17.27
CA VAL A 88 -5.92 -4.77 -18.49
C VAL A 88 -4.82 -5.76 -18.82
N GLN A 89 -3.55 -5.37 -18.68
CA GLN A 89 -2.40 -6.25 -18.95
C GLN A 89 -2.19 -7.32 -17.87
N GLN A 90 -2.36 -6.94 -16.60
CA GLN A 90 -2.13 -7.80 -15.44
C GLN A 90 -3.24 -7.57 -14.41
N PRO A 91 -4.43 -8.19 -14.58
CA PRO A 91 -5.51 -8.06 -13.61
C PRO A 91 -5.10 -8.57 -12.22
N ARG A 92 -5.48 -7.81 -11.18
CA ARG A 92 -5.24 -8.15 -9.79
C ARG A 92 -6.55 -8.06 -9.00
N PRO A 93 -6.76 -8.90 -7.97
CA PRO A 93 -8.03 -8.97 -7.26
C PRO A 93 -8.20 -7.89 -6.18
N PHE A 94 -7.60 -6.73 -6.35
CA PHE A 94 -7.70 -5.61 -5.42
C PHE A 94 -7.68 -4.27 -6.15
N ASP A 95 -8.07 -3.21 -5.42
CA ASP A 95 -8.10 -1.86 -5.96
C ASP A 95 -6.69 -1.30 -6.16
N LEU A 96 -6.46 -0.68 -7.33
CA LEU A 96 -5.31 0.15 -7.62
C LEU A 96 -5.77 1.60 -7.54
N LEU A 97 -5.33 2.35 -6.54
CA LEU A 97 -5.78 3.70 -6.27
C LEU A 97 -4.82 4.75 -6.84
N ALA A 98 -5.39 5.74 -7.51
CA ALA A 98 -4.66 6.83 -8.14
C ALA A 98 -4.55 8.02 -7.18
N ASP A 99 -3.42 8.14 -6.49
CA ASP A 99 -3.08 9.29 -5.65
C ASP A 99 -2.38 10.38 -6.50
N TYR A 100 -3.05 10.73 -7.61
CA TYR A 100 -2.49 11.59 -8.64
C TYR A 100 -2.67 13.07 -8.32
N TRP A 101 -3.83 13.49 -7.81
CA TRP A 101 -4.09 14.90 -7.52
C TRP A 101 -4.97 15.10 -6.27
N PRO A 102 -4.59 15.94 -5.32
CA PRO A 102 -3.25 16.60 -5.24
C PRO A 102 -2.15 15.55 -5.25
N HIS A 103 -1.09 15.81 -6.02
CA HIS A 103 -0.06 14.82 -6.33
C HIS A 103 0.55 14.21 -5.06
N GLY A 104 0.30 12.92 -4.84
CA GLY A 104 0.78 12.21 -3.66
C GLY A 104 0.14 12.68 -2.35
N GLY A 105 -1.02 13.33 -2.38
CA GLY A 105 -1.64 13.90 -1.18
C GLY A 105 -1.93 12.89 -0.09
N PHE A 106 -2.42 11.71 -0.45
CA PHE A 106 -2.66 10.62 0.50
C PHE A 106 -1.35 10.00 1.01
N ALA A 107 -0.40 9.77 0.11
CA ALA A 107 0.94 9.29 0.49
C ALA A 107 1.63 10.26 1.46
N GLN A 108 1.54 11.57 1.22
CA GLN A 108 2.07 12.59 2.13
C GLN A 108 1.41 12.51 3.51
N ALA A 109 0.10 12.39 3.56
CA ALA A 109 -0.64 12.28 4.81
C ALA A 109 -0.28 11.01 5.60
N CYS A 110 0.16 9.96 4.91
CA CYS A 110 0.59 8.69 5.51
C CYS A 110 2.10 8.59 5.75
N ASP A 111 2.86 9.66 5.54
CA ASP A 111 4.34 9.65 5.60
C ASP A 111 4.93 8.56 4.68
N ALA A 112 4.41 8.47 3.46
CA ALA A 112 4.80 7.50 2.46
C ALA A 112 5.15 8.14 1.11
N PHE A 113 5.50 9.42 1.10
CA PHE A 113 5.80 10.18 -0.10
C PHE A 113 7.29 10.56 -0.15
N ASP A 114 7.89 10.41 -1.32
CA ASP A 114 9.25 10.86 -1.60
C ASP A 114 9.20 12.17 -2.40
N ASP A 115 9.50 13.28 -1.74
CA ASP A 115 9.49 14.63 -2.33
C ASP A 115 10.67 14.90 -3.27
N VAL A 116 11.66 14.03 -3.33
CA VAL A 116 12.76 14.10 -4.30
C VAL A 116 12.32 13.51 -5.65
N THR A 117 11.70 12.33 -5.64
CA THR A 117 11.27 11.64 -6.86
C THR A 117 9.83 11.93 -7.26
N GLY A 118 9.00 12.46 -6.36
CA GLY A 118 7.58 12.69 -6.59
C GLY A 118 6.73 11.42 -6.62
N ALA A 119 7.26 10.31 -6.13
CA ALA A 119 6.58 9.03 -6.07
C ALA A 119 6.27 8.62 -4.63
N ALA A 120 5.37 7.65 -4.45
CA ALA A 120 5.20 7.02 -3.16
C ALA A 120 6.43 6.19 -2.81
N ARG A 121 6.76 6.15 -1.51
CA ARG A 121 7.75 5.20 -0.98
C ARG A 121 7.11 3.83 -0.82
N ARG A 122 7.93 2.80 -0.72
CA ARG A 122 7.47 1.41 -0.56
C ARG A 122 7.09 1.14 0.90
N VAL A 123 5.90 1.61 1.27
CA VAL A 123 5.33 1.54 2.61
C VAL A 123 4.04 0.75 2.58
N SER A 124 3.84 -0.12 3.56
CA SER A 124 2.55 -0.77 3.80
C SER A 124 2.05 -0.50 5.20
N LEU A 125 0.75 -0.31 5.32
CA LEU A 125 0.05 -0.10 6.58
C LEU A 125 -0.92 -1.26 6.81
N ALA A 126 -0.93 -1.80 8.04
CA ALA A 126 -1.96 -2.71 8.51
C ALA A 126 -2.99 -1.90 9.29
N VAL A 127 -4.23 -1.90 8.81
CA VAL A 127 -5.32 -1.06 9.33
C VAL A 127 -6.43 -1.97 9.85
N ASP A 128 -6.88 -1.75 11.08
CA ASP A 128 -7.97 -2.54 11.66
C ASP A 128 -9.36 -2.02 11.24
N ALA A 129 -10.40 -2.73 11.65
CA ALA A 129 -11.78 -2.42 11.29
C ALA A 129 -12.25 -1.03 11.75
N SER A 130 -11.60 -0.43 12.73
CA SER A 130 -11.91 0.93 13.20
C SER A 130 -11.18 2.03 12.41
N GLY A 131 -10.28 1.66 11.51
CA GLY A 131 -9.41 2.60 10.79
C GLY A 131 -8.13 2.94 11.53
N ALA A 132 -7.83 2.27 12.65
CA ALA A 132 -6.58 2.46 13.36
C ALA A 132 -5.42 1.78 12.63
N VAL A 133 -4.29 2.47 12.52
CA VAL A 133 -3.07 1.92 11.94
C VAL A 133 -2.35 1.12 13.02
N ARG A 134 -2.27 -0.20 12.82
CA ARG A 134 -1.71 -1.14 13.80
C ARG A 134 -0.24 -1.45 13.55
N ALA A 135 0.20 -1.35 12.31
CA ALA A 135 1.59 -1.61 11.93
C ALA A 135 1.97 -0.92 10.64
N ARG A 136 3.24 -0.74 10.45
CA ARG A 136 3.86 -0.14 9.28
C ARG A 136 5.13 -0.90 8.92
N ILE A 137 5.36 -1.12 7.64
CA ILE A 137 6.64 -1.60 7.12
C ILE A 137 7.09 -0.70 5.97
N GLU A 138 8.36 -0.44 5.89
CA GLU A 138 8.99 0.27 4.78
C GLU A 138 10.23 -0.47 4.31
N THR A 139 10.40 -0.56 2.97
CA THR A 139 11.63 -1.07 2.35
C THR A 139 12.17 -0.04 1.36
N ALA A 140 13.45 -0.19 0.98
CA ALA A 140 14.06 0.63 -0.06
C ALA A 140 13.32 0.45 -1.40
N SER A 141 13.39 1.44 -2.28
CA SER A 141 12.62 1.48 -3.53
C SER A 141 12.84 0.26 -4.44
N GLY A 142 14.03 -0.33 -4.42
CA GLY A 142 14.38 -1.54 -5.19
C GLY A 142 14.16 -2.86 -4.47
N GLN A 143 13.58 -2.85 -3.26
CA GLN A 143 13.44 -4.02 -2.41
C GLN A 143 11.98 -4.32 -2.11
N ALA A 144 11.50 -5.49 -2.54
CA ALA A 144 10.15 -5.96 -2.23
C ALA A 144 9.97 -6.16 -0.72
N ARG A 145 8.75 -5.89 -0.23
CA ARG A 145 8.37 -6.17 1.15
C ARG A 145 8.15 -7.67 1.35
N PRO A 146 8.56 -8.23 2.49
CA PRO A 146 8.40 -9.67 2.72
C PRO A 146 6.93 -10.05 2.88
N LEU A 147 6.50 -11.11 2.18
CA LEU A 147 5.13 -11.62 2.25
C LEU A 147 4.75 -12.05 3.69
N GLY A 148 5.71 -12.54 4.45
CA GLY A 148 5.50 -12.96 5.84
C GLY A 148 4.95 -11.86 6.75
N TRP A 149 5.27 -10.60 6.45
CA TRP A 149 4.71 -9.46 7.21
C TRP A 149 3.19 -9.38 7.04
N TYR A 150 2.69 -9.54 5.83
CA TYR A 150 1.24 -9.53 5.55
C TYR A 150 0.54 -10.72 6.18
N GLU A 151 1.16 -11.89 6.09
CA GLU A 151 0.62 -13.12 6.68
C GLU A 151 0.50 -13.00 8.21
N GLU A 152 1.52 -12.45 8.86
CA GLU A 152 1.52 -12.21 10.30
C GLU A 152 0.41 -11.24 10.71
N TRP A 153 0.31 -10.10 10.03
CA TRP A 153 -0.68 -9.08 10.38
C TRP A 153 -2.10 -9.47 9.98
N ALA A 154 -2.30 -10.25 8.94
CA ALA A 154 -3.60 -10.81 8.61
C ALA A 154 -4.18 -11.68 9.75
N ARG A 155 -3.32 -12.33 10.51
CA ARG A 155 -3.73 -13.11 11.69
C ARG A 155 -4.03 -12.24 12.92
N ARG A 156 -3.50 -11.03 12.97
CA ARG A 156 -3.62 -10.12 14.12
C ARG A 156 -4.72 -9.07 13.98
N LEU A 157 -5.17 -8.79 12.76
CA LEU A 157 -6.19 -7.76 12.47
C LEU A 157 -7.62 -8.23 12.72
#